data_2cdc3a262ce6fea2a2d182c1c4cfb42a
#
_entry.id   2cdc3a262ce6fea2a2d182c1c4cfb42a
#
_cell.length_a   1.000
_cell.length_b   1.000
_cell.length_c   1.000
_cell.angle_alpha   90.00
_cell.angle_beta   90.00
_cell.angle_gamma   90.00
#
_symmetry.space_group_name_H-M   'P 1'
#
loop_
_entity.id
_entity.type
_entity.pdbx_description
1 polymer ?
#
loop_
_entity_poly.entity_id
_entity_poly.type
_entity_poly.pdbx_seq_one_letter_code
_entity_poly.pdbx_strand_id
1 'polypeptide(L)'
;MQKYHGTLSIGLLTSKINLEGPIVKGKTSFNISARRSYLDLIAKPFMPDDEEYSYYFYDINAKINHKFSDRSRVYLSAYNGKDHFAANYDGNTDFKDGSKMNWGNTILSARWNYVFNNRLFCNTTVSYSNYLFDINSYTNNQYLGSSGTSFTNRYSADYRSGINDWNYQIDFDYNPSPKHHLKFGTGYIYHRFRPEVMTSKISNKTGDKIDLDTTYHSIANNRIYGHELSAYLEDNIKMNDRLRLNLGLHFSLFHVQKQSYFSLQPRVSARYQLGKDVTLKASYTQMSQYVHLLSSMPIAMPTDLWVPVTKKIKPMRSHQYSLGGYYTGIKGWEFSVEGYYKDMYNVLEYKEGVSFFGSSSGWENKVEMGKGRSAGIEFMAQKTLGRTTGWLSYTLSKSDRQFAKGGINNGERFPYKYDRRHNINLTINHKF
;
A
#
# COMPACT_ATOMS: atom_id res chain seq x y z
N MET A 1 -15.73 16.22 21.76
CA MET A 1 -17.00 16.54 21.03
C MET A 1 -18.11 16.82 22.01
N GLN A 2 -18.94 17.86 21.77
CA GLN A 2 -20.04 18.27 22.65
C GLN A 2 -21.41 18.15 21.97
N LYS A 3 -21.44 18.13 20.63
CA LYS A 3 -22.66 18.08 19.80
C LYS A 3 -22.52 17.02 18.71
N TYR A 4 -23.63 16.54 18.21
CA TYR A 4 -23.70 15.69 17.02
C TYR A 4 -23.55 16.55 15.76
N HIS A 5 -22.79 16.06 14.80
CA HIS A 5 -22.65 16.64 13.49
C HIS A 5 -22.86 15.55 12.44
N GLY A 6 -23.54 15.89 11.36
CA GLY A 6 -23.73 15.01 10.23
C GLY A 6 -23.50 15.77 8.94
N THR A 7 -22.90 15.12 7.96
CA THR A 7 -22.77 15.64 6.59
C THR A 7 -23.22 14.57 5.62
N LEU A 8 -24.08 14.98 4.66
CA LEU A 8 -24.44 14.17 3.51
C LEU A 8 -23.93 14.90 2.27
N SER A 9 -23.20 14.18 1.43
CA SER A 9 -22.71 14.67 0.15
C SER A 9 -23.19 13.72 -0.94
N ILE A 10 -23.90 14.27 -1.93
CA ILE A 10 -24.37 13.54 -3.11
C ILE A 10 -23.71 14.19 -4.31
N GLY A 11 -22.87 13.40 -5.00
CA GLY A 11 -22.22 13.81 -6.24
C GLY A 11 -22.71 12.96 -7.41
N LEU A 12 -22.27 13.28 -8.62
CA LEU A 12 -22.66 12.53 -9.82
C LEU A 12 -22.21 11.05 -9.77
N LEU A 13 -21.02 10.76 -9.22
CA LEU A 13 -20.43 9.43 -9.24
C LEU A 13 -20.43 8.74 -7.88
N THR A 14 -20.51 9.49 -6.79
CA THR A 14 -20.38 8.95 -5.42
C THR A 14 -21.26 9.71 -4.44
N SER A 15 -21.76 8.99 -3.44
CA SER A 15 -22.37 9.58 -2.26
C SER A 15 -21.60 9.23 -1.00
N LYS A 16 -21.60 10.15 -0.04
CA LYS A 16 -20.91 9.99 1.25
C LYS A 16 -21.82 10.49 2.37
N ILE A 17 -21.86 9.75 3.45
CA ILE A 17 -22.44 10.17 4.73
C ILE A 17 -21.34 10.16 5.80
N ASN A 18 -21.35 11.15 6.67
CA ASN A 18 -20.51 11.18 7.86
C ASN A 18 -21.36 11.59 9.07
N LEU A 19 -21.24 10.84 10.16
CA LEU A 19 -21.92 11.09 11.41
C LEU A 19 -20.89 11.07 12.53
N GLU A 20 -20.89 12.09 13.37
CA GLU A 20 -19.99 12.17 14.50
C GLU A 20 -20.66 12.81 15.71
N GLY A 21 -20.25 12.42 16.88
CA GLY A 21 -20.81 12.99 18.10
C GLY A 21 -20.33 12.36 19.38
N PRO A 22 -20.80 12.86 20.52
CA PRO A 22 -20.52 12.29 21.83
C PRO A 22 -21.42 11.09 22.12
N ILE A 23 -20.85 9.94 22.52
CA ILE A 23 -21.59 8.88 23.21
C ILE A 23 -21.74 9.28 24.69
N VAL A 24 -20.63 9.75 25.29
CA VAL A 24 -20.59 10.36 26.62
C VAL A 24 -19.87 11.69 26.50
N LYS A 25 -20.59 12.80 26.75
CA LYS A 25 -20.03 14.16 26.62
C LYS A 25 -18.73 14.31 27.41
N GLY A 26 -17.67 14.80 26.73
CA GLY A 26 -16.35 15.01 27.30
C GLY A 26 -15.51 13.73 27.52
N LYS A 27 -16.08 12.53 27.40
CA LYS A 27 -15.36 11.25 27.63
C LYS A 27 -15.30 10.38 26.37
N THR A 28 -16.42 10.10 25.73
CA THR A 28 -16.51 9.15 24.62
C THR A 28 -17.11 9.82 23.41
N SER A 29 -16.44 9.71 22.27
CA SER A 29 -16.96 10.19 20.99
C SER A 29 -16.79 9.13 19.92
N PHE A 30 -17.65 9.22 18.90
CA PHE A 30 -17.58 8.39 17.70
C PHE A 30 -17.54 9.26 16.43
N ASN A 31 -17.02 8.68 15.38
CA ASN A 31 -17.13 9.15 14.01
C ASN A 31 -17.35 7.93 13.13
N ILE A 32 -18.38 7.95 12.28
CA ILE A 32 -18.69 6.91 11.31
C ILE A 32 -18.90 7.59 9.96
N SER A 33 -18.22 7.12 8.93
CA SER A 33 -18.45 7.56 7.56
C SER A 33 -18.58 6.37 6.63
N ALA A 34 -19.49 6.50 5.66
CA ALA A 34 -19.67 5.53 4.59
C ALA A 34 -19.73 6.26 3.24
N ARG A 35 -19.12 5.67 2.23
CA ARG A 35 -19.13 6.15 0.85
C ARG A 35 -19.38 4.99 -0.09
N ARG A 36 -20.15 5.22 -1.17
CA ARG A 36 -20.33 4.30 -2.29
C ARG A 36 -20.31 5.06 -3.60
N SER A 37 -19.66 4.49 -4.62
CA SER A 37 -19.84 4.90 -6.01
C SER A 37 -21.02 4.13 -6.63
N TYR A 38 -21.63 4.67 -7.67
CA TYR A 38 -22.77 4.07 -8.35
C TYR A 38 -22.65 4.16 -9.88
N LEU A 39 -21.42 4.01 -10.38
CA LEU A 39 -21.14 3.90 -11.81
C LEU A 39 -21.88 2.73 -12.45
N ASP A 40 -22.03 1.63 -11.74
CA ASP A 40 -22.82 0.46 -12.08
C ASP A 40 -24.29 0.82 -12.39
N LEU A 41 -24.90 1.71 -11.60
CA LEU A 41 -26.29 2.13 -11.77
C LEU A 41 -26.44 3.15 -12.91
N ILE A 42 -25.49 4.07 -13.06
CA ILE A 42 -25.51 5.12 -14.08
C ILE A 42 -25.25 4.53 -15.47
N ALA A 43 -24.33 3.60 -15.59
CA ALA A 43 -23.95 3.00 -16.86
C ALA A 43 -25.01 2.03 -17.40
N LYS A 44 -25.72 1.34 -16.52
CA LYS A 44 -26.69 0.28 -16.87
C LYS A 44 -27.69 0.67 -17.99
N PRO A 45 -28.33 1.85 -18.01
CA PRO A 45 -29.27 2.22 -19.08
C PRO A 45 -28.64 2.42 -20.47
N PHE A 46 -27.29 2.45 -20.56
CA PHE A 46 -26.55 2.70 -21.80
C PHE A 46 -25.82 1.46 -22.28
N MET A 47 -26.03 0.31 -21.65
CA MET A 47 -25.42 -0.96 -22.04
C MET A 47 -26.35 -1.75 -22.98
N PRO A 48 -25.81 -2.54 -23.91
CA PRO A 48 -26.58 -3.55 -24.65
C PRO A 48 -27.24 -4.56 -23.69
N ASP A 49 -28.35 -5.17 -24.14
CA ASP A 49 -29.11 -6.12 -23.31
C ASP A 49 -28.33 -7.41 -23.02
N ASP A 50 -27.37 -7.75 -23.87
CA ASP A 50 -26.54 -8.97 -23.79
C ASP A 50 -25.19 -8.73 -23.08
N GLU A 51 -24.87 -7.47 -22.72
CA GLU A 51 -23.63 -7.10 -22.03
C GLU A 51 -23.94 -6.43 -20.69
N GLU A 52 -23.25 -6.84 -19.65
CA GLU A 52 -23.31 -6.22 -18.34
C GLU A 52 -21.90 -5.87 -17.85
N TYR A 53 -21.60 -4.57 -17.78
CA TYR A 53 -20.41 -4.06 -17.12
C TYR A 53 -20.78 -3.37 -15.83
N SER A 54 -20.20 -3.81 -14.72
CA SER A 54 -20.46 -3.26 -13.40
C SER A 54 -19.15 -2.84 -12.74
N TYR A 55 -19.08 -1.60 -12.31
CA TYR A 55 -17.99 -1.12 -11.46
C TYR A 55 -18.56 -0.25 -10.34
N TYR A 56 -18.28 -0.65 -9.11
CA TYR A 56 -18.53 0.17 -7.95
C TYR A 56 -17.47 -0.09 -6.87
N PHE A 57 -17.31 0.89 -6.00
CA PHE A 57 -16.59 0.72 -4.75
C PHE A 57 -17.42 1.24 -3.58
N TYR A 58 -17.11 0.73 -2.40
CA TYR A 58 -17.56 1.30 -1.15
C TYR A 58 -16.44 1.34 -0.13
N ASP A 59 -16.53 2.28 0.80
CA ASP A 59 -15.70 2.31 1.99
C ASP A 59 -16.51 2.75 3.22
N ILE A 60 -16.20 2.11 4.34
CA ILE A 60 -16.79 2.39 5.65
C ILE A 60 -15.65 2.60 6.62
N ASN A 61 -15.69 3.73 7.34
CA ASN A 61 -14.77 4.06 8.41
C ASN A 61 -15.56 4.25 9.69
N ALA A 62 -15.09 3.66 10.80
CA ALA A 62 -15.64 3.88 12.12
C ALA A 62 -14.52 4.13 13.11
N LYS A 63 -14.69 5.10 13.98
CA LYS A 63 -13.74 5.42 15.03
C LYS A 63 -14.47 5.74 16.34
N ILE A 64 -14.02 5.14 17.41
CA ILE A 64 -14.45 5.45 18.76
C ILE A 64 -13.23 5.88 19.57
N ASN A 65 -13.38 6.91 20.33
CA ASN A 65 -12.34 7.38 21.23
C ASN A 65 -12.94 7.51 22.63
N HIS A 66 -12.24 6.95 23.62
CA HIS A 66 -12.65 7.02 25.02
C HIS A 66 -11.52 7.55 25.88
N LYS A 67 -11.82 8.59 26.66
CA LYS A 67 -10.93 9.19 27.65
C LYS A 67 -11.25 8.61 29.01
N PHE A 68 -10.38 7.71 29.52
CA PHE A 68 -10.49 7.17 30.87
C PHE A 68 -10.08 8.22 31.91
N SER A 69 -9.00 8.94 31.63
CA SER A 69 -8.47 10.04 32.46
C SER A 69 -7.71 11.04 31.59
N ASP A 70 -7.16 12.10 32.18
CA ASP A 70 -6.28 13.04 31.45
C ASP A 70 -4.99 12.38 30.95
N ARG A 71 -4.60 11.27 31.57
CA ARG A 71 -3.40 10.50 31.20
C ARG A 71 -3.67 9.28 30.33
N SER A 72 -4.91 8.81 30.24
CA SER A 72 -5.24 7.54 29.58
C SER A 72 -6.38 7.71 28.57
N ARG A 73 -6.13 7.33 27.32
CA ARG A 73 -7.10 7.38 26.23
C ARG A 73 -6.96 6.19 25.31
N VAL A 74 -8.09 5.61 24.91
CA VAL A 74 -8.16 4.51 23.95
C VAL A 74 -8.87 4.98 22.68
N TYR A 75 -8.36 4.53 21.54
CA TYR A 75 -8.95 4.70 20.22
C TYR A 75 -9.20 3.33 19.60
N LEU A 76 -10.43 3.09 19.19
CA LEU A 76 -10.79 1.95 18.36
C LEU A 76 -11.11 2.46 16.97
N SER A 77 -10.54 1.85 15.95
CA SER A 77 -10.76 2.23 14.55
C SER A 77 -11.03 0.99 13.71
N ALA A 78 -11.99 1.09 12.81
CA ALA A 78 -12.31 0.08 11.83
C ALA A 78 -12.42 0.72 10.45
N TYR A 79 -11.86 0.06 9.46
CA TYR A 79 -11.99 0.39 8.05
C TYR A 79 -12.36 -0.87 7.27
N ASN A 80 -13.31 -0.76 6.37
CA ASN A 80 -13.58 -1.75 5.34
C ASN A 80 -13.86 -1.05 4.03
N GLY A 81 -13.12 -1.42 2.99
CA GLY A 81 -13.30 -0.92 1.64
C GLY A 81 -13.18 -2.05 0.64
N LYS A 82 -14.06 -2.04 -0.36
CA LYS A 82 -14.07 -3.04 -1.43
C LYS A 82 -14.41 -2.38 -2.74
N ASP A 83 -13.65 -2.75 -3.77
CA ASP A 83 -13.92 -2.48 -5.17
C ASP A 83 -14.46 -3.73 -5.83
N HIS A 84 -15.40 -3.57 -6.73
CA HIS A 84 -16.02 -4.62 -7.51
C HIS A 84 -16.05 -4.23 -8.97
N PHE A 85 -15.53 -5.11 -9.82
CA PHE A 85 -15.65 -5.04 -11.27
C PHE A 85 -16.25 -6.34 -11.78
N ALA A 86 -17.21 -6.26 -12.67
CA ALA A 86 -17.75 -7.42 -13.40
C ALA A 86 -17.94 -7.04 -14.87
N ALA A 87 -17.67 -8.01 -15.73
CA ALA A 87 -17.98 -7.98 -17.14
C ALA A 87 -18.62 -9.33 -17.47
N ASN A 88 -19.89 -9.31 -17.88
CA ASN A 88 -20.64 -10.51 -18.27
C ASN A 88 -21.18 -10.30 -19.67
N TYR A 89 -21.14 -11.36 -20.47
CA TYR A 89 -21.75 -11.45 -21.78
C TYR A 89 -22.75 -12.61 -21.79
N ASP A 90 -23.99 -12.32 -22.13
CA ASP A 90 -25.09 -13.30 -22.22
C ASP A 90 -25.59 -13.32 -23.68
N GLY A 91 -24.78 -13.88 -24.59
CA GLY A 91 -25.08 -13.99 -26.00
C GLY A 91 -25.96 -15.21 -26.28
N ASN A 92 -27.27 -15.03 -26.32
CA ASN A 92 -28.29 -16.06 -26.55
C ASN A 92 -28.23 -17.22 -25.54
N THR A 93 -29.10 -18.20 -25.65
CA THR A 93 -29.19 -19.34 -24.71
C THR A 93 -27.92 -20.20 -24.67
N ASP A 94 -27.06 -20.11 -25.67
CA ASP A 94 -26.02 -21.09 -25.96
C ASP A 94 -24.61 -20.66 -25.51
N PHE A 95 -24.34 -19.36 -25.31
CA PHE A 95 -23.04 -18.88 -24.90
C PHE A 95 -23.13 -17.82 -23.81
N LYS A 96 -22.51 -18.10 -22.66
CA LYS A 96 -22.37 -17.17 -21.54
C LYS A 96 -20.92 -17.10 -21.11
N ASP A 97 -20.39 -15.92 -21.02
CA ASP A 97 -19.05 -15.65 -20.54
C ASP A 97 -19.06 -14.55 -19.49
N GLY A 98 -18.18 -14.63 -18.53
CA GLY A 98 -18.12 -13.60 -17.52
C GLY A 98 -16.86 -13.63 -16.69
N SER A 99 -16.50 -12.45 -16.23
CA SER A 99 -15.38 -12.25 -15.31
C SER A 99 -15.77 -11.27 -14.22
N LYS A 100 -15.47 -11.64 -12.98
CA LYS A 100 -15.66 -10.79 -11.78
C LYS A 100 -14.33 -10.61 -11.09
N MET A 101 -14.02 -9.39 -10.70
CA MET A 101 -12.82 -9.03 -9.97
C MET A 101 -13.21 -8.23 -8.73
N ASN A 102 -12.75 -8.65 -7.58
CA ASN A 102 -12.93 -7.95 -6.33
C ASN A 102 -11.60 -7.72 -5.65
N TRP A 103 -11.41 -6.56 -5.07
CA TRP A 103 -10.27 -6.31 -4.20
C TRP A 103 -10.67 -5.36 -3.08
N GLY A 104 -9.96 -5.44 -1.97
CA GLY A 104 -10.28 -4.58 -0.85
C GLY A 104 -9.47 -4.85 0.40
N ASN A 105 -9.70 -3.99 1.38
CA ASN A 105 -9.01 -4.01 2.65
C ASN A 105 -9.99 -4.02 3.81
N THR A 106 -9.63 -4.74 4.87
CA THR A 106 -10.23 -4.63 6.20
C THR A 106 -9.13 -4.31 7.19
N ILE A 107 -9.30 -3.25 7.98
CA ILE A 107 -8.34 -2.85 9.01
C ILE A 107 -9.10 -2.62 10.32
N LEU A 108 -8.64 -3.28 11.38
CA LEU A 108 -9.09 -3.04 12.75
C LEU A 108 -7.90 -2.60 13.57
N SER A 109 -8.07 -1.58 14.40
CA SER A 109 -6.98 -1.07 15.24
C SER A 109 -7.50 -0.62 16.60
N ALA A 110 -6.79 -1.02 17.64
CA ALA A 110 -6.93 -0.52 19.00
C ALA A 110 -5.63 0.16 19.41
N ARG A 111 -5.70 1.43 19.77
CA ARG A 111 -4.55 2.21 20.25
C ARG A 111 -4.84 2.73 21.64
N TRP A 112 -3.91 2.48 22.53
CA TRP A 112 -3.91 3.04 23.88
C TRP A 112 -2.78 4.05 24.03
N ASN A 113 -3.15 5.28 24.40
CA ASN A 113 -2.24 6.37 24.71
C ASN A 113 -2.16 6.51 26.22
N TYR A 114 -0.95 6.54 26.76
CA TYR A 114 -0.73 6.72 28.19
C TYR A 114 0.38 7.74 28.47
N VAL A 115 0.04 8.75 29.30
CA VAL A 115 0.97 9.79 29.76
C VAL A 115 1.44 9.41 31.16
N PHE A 116 2.66 8.92 31.29
CA PHE A 116 3.24 8.57 32.60
C PHE A 116 3.49 9.84 33.44
N ASN A 117 4.09 10.83 32.79
CA ASN A 117 4.37 12.14 33.36
C ASN A 117 4.59 13.16 32.22
N ASN A 118 4.96 14.40 32.55
CA ASN A 118 5.17 15.48 31.55
C ASN A 118 6.34 15.24 30.57
N ARG A 119 7.15 14.18 30.80
CA ARG A 119 8.31 13.87 29.98
C ARG A 119 8.21 12.54 29.23
N LEU A 120 7.33 11.64 29.69
CA LEU A 120 7.22 10.29 29.15
C LEU A 120 5.78 9.98 28.72
N PHE A 121 5.64 9.66 27.45
CA PHE A 121 4.41 9.28 26.80
C PHE A 121 4.58 7.91 26.14
N CYS A 122 3.53 7.10 26.09
CA CYS A 122 3.52 5.79 25.46
C CYS A 122 2.30 5.63 24.56
N ASN A 123 2.52 5.02 23.40
CA ASN A 123 1.49 4.50 22.50
C ASN A 123 1.62 2.99 22.40
N THR A 124 0.57 2.27 22.72
CA THR A 124 0.47 0.84 22.42
C THR A 124 -0.60 0.63 21.36
N THR A 125 -0.25 -0.04 20.28
CA THR A 125 -1.17 -0.29 19.16
C THR A 125 -1.23 -1.79 18.87
N VAL A 126 -2.44 -2.31 18.76
CA VAL A 126 -2.73 -3.64 18.20
C VAL A 126 -3.56 -3.43 16.96
N SER A 127 -3.20 -4.03 15.85
CA SER A 127 -3.98 -3.93 14.62
C SER A 127 -4.02 -5.23 13.85
N TYR A 128 -5.13 -5.42 13.15
CA TYR A 128 -5.33 -6.45 12.15
C TYR A 128 -5.57 -5.79 10.82
N SER A 129 -4.87 -6.25 9.78
CA SER A 129 -5.13 -5.87 8.40
C SER A 129 -5.31 -7.09 7.53
N ASN A 130 -6.22 -6.99 6.57
CA ASN A 130 -6.46 -8.00 5.56
C ASN A 130 -6.63 -7.32 4.22
N TYR A 131 -5.76 -7.65 3.28
CA TYR A 131 -5.94 -7.36 1.86
C TYR A 131 -6.30 -8.65 1.13
N LEU A 132 -7.32 -8.61 0.33
CA LEU A 132 -7.76 -9.71 -0.52
C LEU A 132 -8.05 -9.19 -1.92
N PHE A 133 -7.61 -9.96 -2.88
CA PHE A 133 -7.90 -9.80 -4.30
C PHE A 133 -8.39 -11.14 -4.85
N ASP A 134 -9.50 -11.15 -5.58
CA ASP A 134 -10.02 -12.33 -6.24
C ASP A 134 -10.52 -12.03 -7.66
N ILE A 135 -10.23 -12.95 -8.57
CA ILE A 135 -10.83 -13.02 -9.91
C ILE A 135 -11.58 -14.32 -10.01
N ASN A 136 -12.81 -14.26 -10.51
CA ASN A 136 -13.60 -15.40 -10.93
C ASN A 136 -13.95 -15.20 -12.40
N SER A 137 -13.59 -16.17 -13.25
CA SER A 137 -13.95 -16.19 -14.67
C SER A 137 -14.70 -17.47 -14.97
N TYR A 138 -15.71 -17.38 -15.79
CA TYR A 138 -16.47 -18.55 -16.24
C TYR A 138 -16.85 -18.42 -17.72
N THR A 139 -16.90 -19.57 -18.38
CA THR A 139 -17.44 -19.72 -19.74
C THR A 139 -18.40 -20.91 -19.72
N ASN A 140 -19.59 -20.75 -20.30
CA ASN A 140 -20.58 -21.78 -20.44
C ASN A 140 -21.05 -21.78 -21.89
N ASN A 141 -20.71 -22.85 -22.62
CA ASN A 141 -21.14 -23.08 -24.00
C ASN A 141 -22.11 -24.23 -24.05
N GLN A 142 -23.26 -24.00 -24.65
CA GLN A 142 -24.25 -25.04 -24.93
C GLN A 142 -24.57 -25.02 -26.41
N TYR A 143 -24.49 -26.14 -27.10
CA TYR A 143 -24.80 -26.25 -28.50
C TYR A 143 -25.49 -27.59 -28.81
N LEU A 144 -26.32 -27.60 -29.85
CA LEU A 144 -26.96 -28.78 -30.36
C LEU A 144 -26.11 -29.37 -31.48
N GLY A 145 -25.75 -30.64 -31.37
CA GLY A 145 -25.09 -31.35 -32.45
C GLY A 145 -26.08 -31.67 -33.58
N SER A 146 -25.56 -32.08 -34.73
CA SER A 146 -26.37 -32.44 -35.92
C SER A 146 -27.39 -33.53 -35.69
N SER A 147 -27.21 -34.34 -34.63
CA SER A 147 -28.13 -35.39 -34.21
C SER A 147 -29.21 -34.92 -33.21
N GLY A 148 -29.28 -33.61 -32.91
CA GLY A 148 -30.16 -33.07 -31.88
C GLY A 148 -29.68 -33.32 -30.42
N THR A 149 -28.49 -33.88 -30.25
CA THR A 149 -27.90 -34.08 -28.92
C THR A 149 -27.33 -32.76 -28.38
N SER A 150 -27.68 -32.40 -27.16
CA SER A 150 -27.17 -31.22 -26.47
C SER A 150 -25.76 -31.47 -25.93
N PHE A 151 -24.85 -30.56 -26.19
CA PHE A 151 -23.51 -30.53 -25.57
C PHE A 151 -23.40 -29.31 -24.67
N THR A 152 -22.87 -29.48 -23.47
CA THR A 152 -22.64 -28.39 -22.53
C THR A 152 -21.18 -28.43 -22.05
N ASN A 153 -20.42 -27.37 -22.30
CA ASN A 153 -19.05 -27.19 -21.83
C ASN A 153 -19.02 -26.03 -20.86
N ARG A 154 -18.61 -26.29 -19.62
CA ARG A 154 -18.44 -25.28 -18.58
C ARG A 154 -17.00 -25.24 -18.13
N TYR A 155 -16.45 -24.05 -18.11
CA TYR A 155 -15.15 -23.76 -17.55
C TYR A 155 -15.29 -22.65 -16.50
N SER A 156 -14.65 -22.79 -15.36
CA SER A 156 -14.50 -21.72 -14.40
C SER A 156 -13.10 -21.70 -13.81
N ALA A 157 -12.59 -20.51 -13.56
CA ALA A 157 -11.31 -20.28 -12.91
C ALA A 157 -11.46 -19.26 -11.79
N ASP A 158 -11.03 -19.64 -10.61
CA ASP A 158 -10.91 -18.77 -9.44
C ASP A 158 -9.45 -18.51 -9.15
N TYR A 159 -9.07 -17.24 -9.09
CA TYR A 159 -7.74 -16.79 -8.68
C TYR A 159 -7.86 -15.93 -7.44
N ARG A 160 -7.05 -16.20 -6.42
CA ARG A 160 -7.04 -15.45 -5.16
C ARG A 160 -5.63 -15.13 -4.72
N SER A 161 -5.41 -13.89 -4.30
CA SER A 161 -4.18 -13.45 -3.66
C SER A 161 -4.49 -12.54 -2.47
N GLY A 162 -3.61 -12.51 -1.48
CA GLY A 162 -3.82 -11.63 -0.33
C GLY A 162 -2.78 -11.76 0.76
N ILE A 163 -2.89 -10.85 1.70
CA ILE A 163 -2.05 -10.79 2.90
C ILE A 163 -2.92 -10.46 4.13
N ASN A 164 -2.66 -11.16 5.24
CA ASN A 164 -3.25 -10.85 6.52
C ASN A 164 -2.13 -10.59 7.52
N ASP A 165 -2.22 -9.48 8.25
CA ASP A 165 -1.23 -9.10 9.25
C ASP A 165 -1.88 -8.87 10.60
N TRP A 166 -1.24 -9.38 11.65
CA TRP A 166 -1.47 -9.00 13.03
C TRP A 166 -0.26 -8.24 13.52
N ASN A 167 -0.45 -7.00 13.91
CA ASN A 167 0.61 -6.11 14.36
C ASN A 167 0.39 -5.72 15.82
N TYR A 168 1.45 -5.83 16.59
CA TYR A 168 1.58 -5.25 17.93
C TYR A 168 2.76 -4.29 17.93
N GLN A 169 2.56 -3.07 18.42
CA GLN A 169 3.59 -2.04 18.49
C GLN A 169 3.46 -1.25 19.78
N ILE A 170 4.59 -0.98 20.42
CA ILE A 170 4.69 -0.07 21.56
C ILE A 170 5.78 0.95 21.30
N ASP A 171 5.42 2.23 21.42
CA ASP A 171 6.28 3.38 21.17
C ASP A 171 6.32 4.28 22.38
N PHE A 172 7.51 4.71 22.74
CA PHE A 172 7.75 5.67 23.80
C PHE A 172 8.31 6.96 23.22
N ASP A 173 7.81 8.08 23.75
CA ASP A 173 8.31 9.44 23.49
C ASP A 173 8.77 10.01 24.83
N TYR A 174 10.07 10.27 24.95
CA TYR A 174 10.71 10.66 26.19
C TYR A 174 11.55 11.92 26.04
N ASN A 175 11.20 12.93 26.81
CA ASN A 175 11.87 14.23 26.84
C ASN A 175 12.63 14.40 28.18
N PRO A 176 13.83 13.79 28.33
CA PRO A 176 14.60 13.89 29.58
C PRO A 176 15.07 15.31 29.86
N SER A 177 15.37 16.10 28.82
CA SER A 177 15.84 17.45 28.90
C SER A 177 15.43 18.27 27.67
N PRO A 178 15.54 19.61 27.68
CA PRO A 178 15.27 20.44 26.50
C PRO A 178 16.22 20.19 25.33
N LYS A 179 17.32 19.48 25.54
CA LYS A 179 18.33 19.16 24.52
C LYS A 179 18.09 17.81 23.85
N HIS A 180 17.41 16.88 24.52
CA HIS A 180 17.23 15.50 24.09
C HIS A 180 15.75 15.15 23.98
N HIS A 181 15.36 14.62 22.83
CA HIS A 181 14.05 14.06 22.59
C HIS A 181 14.21 12.65 22.06
N LEU A 182 14.08 11.67 22.94
CA LEU A 182 14.23 10.26 22.65
C LEU A 182 12.91 9.63 22.20
N LYS A 183 12.97 8.84 21.15
CA LYS A 183 11.91 7.94 20.72
C LYS A 183 12.46 6.52 20.66
N PHE A 184 11.76 5.58 21.29
CA PHE A 184 12.15 4.18 21.23
C PHE A 184 10.91 3.30 21.29
N GLY A 185 11.04 2.12 20.74
CA GLY A 185 9.91 1.21 20.69
C GLY A 185 10.28 -0.16 20.14
N THR A 186 9.30 -1.04 20.16
CA THR A 186 9.37 -2.37 19.60
C THR A 186 8.07 -2.71 18.89
N GLY A 187 8.17 -3.52 17.85
CA GLY A 187 7.03 -4.00 17.09
C GLY A 187 7.18 -5.48 16.74
N TYR A 188 6.06 -6.15 16.64
CA TYR A 188 5.96 -7.51 16.17
C TYR A 188 4.81 -7.62 15.18
N ILE A 189 5.08 -8.18 13.98
CA ILE A 189 4.07 -8.44 12.96
C ILE A 189 4.07 -9.92 12.63
N TYR A 190 2.89 -10.54 12.70
CA TYR A 190 2.65 -11.87 12.19
C TYR A 190 1.95 -11.76 10.84
N HIS A 191 2.66 -12.19 9.78
CA HIS A 191 2.20 -12.15 8.40
C HIS A 191 1.67 -13.52 7.97
N ARG A 192 0.57 -13.52 7.24
CA ARG A 192 0.05 -14.68 6.53
C ARG A 192 -0.19 -14.32 5.08
N PHE A 193 0.70 -14.78 4.21
CA PHE A 193 0.64 -14.55 2.78
C PHE A 193 -0.15 -15.66 2.06
N ARG A 194 -0.89 -15.25 1.05
CA ARG A 194 -1.47 -16.11 0.01
C ARG A 194 -1.05 -15.54 -1.34
N PRO A 195 0.20 -15.79 -1.79
CA PRO A 195 0.70 -15.12 -2.97
C PRO A 195 -0.10 -15.46 -4.23
N GLU A 196 -0.52 -16.72 -4.36
CA GLU A 196 -1.20 -17.21 -5.56
C GLU A 196 -2.00 -18.47 -5.20
N VAL A 197 -3.31 -18.44 -5.39
CA VAL A 197 -4.18 -19.61 -5.27
C VAL A 197 -5.09 -19.63 -6.49
N MET A 198 -4.94 -20.63 -7.36
CA MET A 198 -5.77 -20.81 -8.53
C MET A 198 -6.51 -22.15 -8.44
N THR A 199 -7.80 -22.12 -8.70
CA THR A 199 -8.64 -23.30 -8.83
C THR A 199 -9.38 -23.20 -10.16
N SER A 200 -9.32 -24.23 -10.99
CA SER A 200 -10.11 -24.29 -12.22
C SER A 200 -10.96 -25.54 -12.25
N LYS A 201 -12.19 -25.40 -12.72
CA LYS A 201 -13.14 -26.48 -12.88
C LYS A 201 -13.56 -26.58 -14.35
N ILE A 202 -13.53 -27.80 -14.86
CA ILE A 202 -14.00 -28.15 -16.21
C ILE A 202 -15.13 -29.17 -16.05
N SER A 203 -16.26 -28.92 -16.67
CA SER A 203 -17.39 -29.84 -16.68
C SER A 203 -17.98 -29.90 -18.10
N ASN A 204 -17.95 -31.08 -18.68
CA ASN A 204 -18.49 -31.35 -20.03
C ASN A 204 -19.62 -32.40 -19.93
N LYS A 205 -20.72 -32.16 -20.65
CA LYS A 205 -21.87 -33.05 -20.68
C LYS A 205 -22.33 -33.25 -22.12
N THR A 206 -22.77 -34.50 -22.42
CA THR A 206 -23.46 -34.86 -23.65
C THR A 206 -24.86 -35.34 -23.28
N GLY A 207 -25.90 -34.57 -23.60
CA GLY A 207 -27.24 -34.77 -23.06
C GLY A 207 -27.23 -34.75 -21.54
N ASP A 208 -27.78 -35.78 -20.91
CA ASP A 208 -27.76 -35.92 -19.44
C ASP A 208 -26.49 -36.62 -18.91
N LYS A 209 -25.63 -37.12 -19.80
CA LYS A 209 -24.42 -37.83 -19.41
C LYS A 209 -23.27 -36.84 -19.10
N ILE A 210 -22.64 -37.02 -17.94
CA ILE A 210 -21.41 -36.29 -17.58
C ILE A 210 -20.22 -37.03 -18.20
N ASP A 211 -19.52 -36.36 -19.13
CA ASP A 211 -18.32 -36.91 -19.78
C ASP A 211 -17.05 -36.52 -19.00
N LEU A 212 -17.01 -35.33 -18.41
CA LEU A 212 -15.91 -34.84 -17.60
C LEU A 212 -16.45 -33.90 -16.51
N ASP A 213 -16.04 -34.11 -15.28
CA ASP A 213 -16.20 -33.13 -14.17
C ASP A 213 -14.96 -33.18 -13.28
N THR A 214 -14.06 -32.26 -13.50
CA THR A 214 -12.74 -32.25 -12.86
C THR A 214 -12.41 -30.88 -12.32
N THR A 215 -11.84 -30.86 -11.11
CA THR A 215 -11.33 -29.64 -10.47
C THR A 215 -9.81 -29.74 -10.33
N TYR A 216 -9.13 -28.76 -10.87
CA TYR A 216 -7.68 -28.60 -10.76
C TYR A 216 -7.36 -27.54 -9.72
N HIS A 217 -6.44 -27.84 -8.82
CA HIS A 217 -5.91 -26.91 -7.85
C HIS A 217 -4.46 -26.60 -8.18
N SER A 218 -4.10 -25.32 -8.16
CA SER A 218 -2.70 -24.92 -8.27
C SER A 218 -1.87 -25.53 -7.15
N ILE A 219 -0.68 -26.03 -7.49
CA ILE A 219 0.29 -26.57 -6.53
C ILE A 219 0.74 -25.50 -5.52
N ALA A 220 0.58 -24.22 -5.87
CA ALA A 220 0.98 -23.05 -5.05
C ALA A 220 -0.02 -22.70 -3.94
N ASN A 221 -0.97 -23.55 -3.57
CA ASN A 221 -1.91 -23.30 -2.46
C ASN A 221 -1.21 -23.21 -1.07
N ASN A 222 0.08 -22.98 -1.04
CA ASN A 222 0.85 -22.89 0.18
C ASN A 222 0.78 -21.47 0.76
N ARG A 223 0.11 -21.35 1.89
CA ARG A 223 0.20 -20.17 2.74
C ARG A 223 1.63 -20.05 3.27
N ILE A 224 2.18 -18.85 3.21
CA ILE A 224 3.49 -18.55 3.78
C ILE A 224 3.28 -17.71 5.04
N TYR A 225 3.94 -18.12 6.11
CA TYR A 225 3.86 -17.44 7.40
C TYR A 225 5.19 -16.75 7.67
N GLY A 226 5.14 -15.47 8.05
CA GLY A 226 6.30 -14.66 8.40
C GLY A 226 6.13 -14.02 9.77
N HIS A 227 7.25 -13.88 10.49
CA HIS A 227 7.32 -13.22 11.77
C HIS A 227 8.34 -12.09 11.66
N GLU A 228 7.89 -10.86 11.84
CA GLU A 228 8.75 -9.67 11.84
C GLU A 228 8.81 -9.09 13.23
N LEU A 229 10.02 -9.02 13.79
CA LEU A 229 10.32 -8.35 15.05
C LEU A 229 11.16 -7.11 14.74
N SER A 230 10.82 -5.98 15.34
CA SER A 230 11.58 -4.75 15.21
C SER A 230 11.80 -4.07 16.55
N ALA A 231 12.90 -3.33 16.67
CA ALA A 231 13.16 -2.43 17.78
C ALA A 231 13.91 -1.21 17.26
N TYR A 232 13.67 -0.06 17.84
CA TYR A 232 14.36 1.16 17.45
C TYR A 232 14.62 2.10 18.62
N LEU A 233 15.66 2.90 18.46
CA LEU A 233 16.01 4.01 19.33
C LEU A 233 16.44 5.20 18.46
N GLU A 234 15.91 6.38 18.77
CA GLU A 234 16.19 7.62 18.07
C GLU A 234 16.33 8.75 19.09
N ASP A 235 17.35 9.60 18.92
CA ASP A 235 17.52 10.83 19.72
C ASP A 235 17.61 12.05 18.81
N ASN A 236 16.71 13.00 19.02
CA ASN A 236 16.76 14.34 18.46
C ASN A 236 17.51 15.26 19.43
N ILE A 237 18.76 15.57 19.08
CA ILE A 237 19.69 16.29 19.91
C ILE A 237 19.77 17.76 19.48
N LYS A 238 19.41 18.68 20.35
CA LYS A 238 19.70 20.10 20.18
C LYS A 238 21.12 20.38 20.70
N MET A 239 22.12 20.31 19.79
CA MET A 239 23.53 20.59 20.14
C MET A 239 23.72 22.04 20.57
N ASN A 240 23.13 22.96 19.78
CA ASN A 240 23.07 24.39 20.07
C ASN A 240 21.90 25.04 19.29
N ASP A 241 21.78 26.35 19.27
CA ASP A 241 20.66 27.02 18.58
C ASP A 241 20.71 26.88 17.06
N ARG A 242 21.89 26.58 16.49
CA ARG A 242 22.09 26.43 15.04
C ARG A 242 22.11 24.97 14.58
N LEU A 243 22.59 24.05 15.43
CA LEU A 243 22.79 22.66 15.04
C LEU A 243 21.86 21.71 15.80
N ARG A 244 21.09 20.93 15.04
CA ARG A 244 20.32 19.78 15.55
C ARG A 244 20.74 18.54 14.81
N LEU A 245 20.90 17.44 15.55
CA LEU A 245 21.20 16.12 15.04
C LEU A 245 20.03 15.18 15.36
N ASN A 246 19.74 14.28 14.47
CA ASN A 246 18.89 13.12 14.74
C ASN A 246 19.73 11.88 14.49
N LEU A 247 19.89 11.06 15.52
CA LEU A 247 20.63 9.81 15.49
C LEU A 247 19.68 8.67 15.82
N GLY A 248 19.48 7.78 14.89
CA GLY A 248 18.57 6.66 15.03
C GLY A 248 19.21 5.33 14.63
N LEU A 249 18.80 4.28 15.32
CA LEU A 249 19.16 2.92 15.00
C LEU A 249 17.90 2.06 15.03
N HIS A 250 17.63 1.36 13.94
CA HIS A 250 16.51 0.42 13.83
C HIS A 250 17.06 -0.99 13.60
N PHE A 251 16.63 -1.91 14.42
CA PHE A 251 16.88 -3.34 14.28
C PHE A 251 15.64 -4.03 13.76
N SER A 252 15.79 -4.98 12.86
CA SER A 252 14.71 -5.88 12.43
C SER A 252 15.19 -7.31 12.22
N LEU A 253 14.32 -8.25 12.57
CA LEU A 253 14.44 -9.68 12.37
C LEU A 253 13.20 -10.16 11.63
N PHE A 254 13.37 -10.83 10.50
CA PHE A 254 12.28 -11.48 9.77
C PHE A 254 12.54 -12.98 9.68
N HIS A 255 11.61 -13.79 10.17
CA HIS A 255 11.67 -15.24 10.13
C HIS A 255 10.57 -15.81 9.23
N VAL A 256 10.96 -16.63 8.24
CA VAL A 256 10.06 -17.24 7.26
C VAL A 256 10.65 -18.56 6.76
N GLN A 257 9.84 -19.62 6.62
CA GLN A 257 10.26 -20.91 6.04
C GLN A 257 11.58 -21.46 6.61
N LYS A 258 11.79 -21.38 7.94
CA LYS A 258 13.02 -21.78 8.64
C LYS A 258 14.26 -20.92 8.28
N GLN A 259 14.08 -19.76 7.62
CA GLN A 259 15.14 -18.80 7.32
C GLN A 259 14.91 -17.54 8.16
N SER A 260 16.01 -17.00 8.74
CA SER A 260 15.98 -15.73 9.48
C SER A 260 16.88 -14.70 8.80
N TYR A 261 16.39 -13.47 8.72
CA TYR A 261 17.06 -12.31 8.16
C TYR A 261 17.18 -11.23 9.21
N PHE A 262 18.39 -10.76 9.45
CA PHE A 262 18.70 -9.68 10.39
C PHE A 262 19.09 -8.42 9.64
N SER A 263 18.68 -7.28 10.15
CA SER A 263 19.09 -5.99 9.61
C SER A 263 19.27 -4.97 10.72
N LEU A 264 20.41 -4.27 10.67
CA LEU A 264 20.69 -3.10 11.47
C LEU A 264 20.68 -1.90 10.54
N GLN A 265 19.86 -0.90 10.84
CA GLN A 265 19.49 0.17 9.93
C GLN A 265 19.75 1.53 10.59
N PRO A 266 20.97 2.07 10.46
CA PRO A 266 21.31 3.41 10.96
C PRO A 266 20.56 4.48 10.17
N ARG A 267 20.14 5.51 10.89
CA ARG A 267 19.49 6.73 10.38
C ARG A 267 20.14 7.93 11.04
N VAL A 268 20.72 8.80 10.24
CA VAL A 268 21.40 10.01 10.72
C VAL A 268 20.90 11.19 9.92
N SER A 269 20.52 12.26 10.61
CA SER A 269 20.29 13.52 9.93
C SER A 269 20.82 14.70 10.74
N ALA A 270 21.21 15.74 10.03
CA ALA A 270 21.69 16.99 10.60
C ALA A 270 20.92 18.16 9.99
N ARG A 271 20.56 19.12 10.82
CA ARG A 271 20.01 20.41 10.43
C ARG A 271 20.93 21.51 10.98
N TYR A 272 21.46 22.35 10.08
CA TYR A 272 22.30 23.46 10.42
C TYR A 272 21.69 24.79 9.94
N GLN A 273 21.50 25.73 10.87
CA GLN A 273 20.99 27.08 10.60
C GLN A 273 22.14 27.98 10.22
N LEU A 274 22.27 28.31 8.93
CA LEU A 274 23.26 29.19 8.40
C LEU A 274 22.71 30.64 8.34
N GLY A 275 22.85 31.39 9.44
CA GLY A 275 22.23 32.71 9.55
C GLY A 275 20.74 32.63 9.94
N LYS A 276 19.97 33.70 9.66
CA LYS A 276 18.56 33.81 10.08
C LYS A 276 17.62 33.11 9.12
N ASP A 277 17.95 33.08 7.85
CA ASP A 277 17.01 32.76 6.77
C ASP A 277 17.37 31.49 5.98
N VAL A 278 18.59 30.94 6.20
CA VAL A 278 19.07 29.76 5.47
C VAL A 278 19.24 28.59 6.41
N THR A 279 18.66 27.46 6.03
CA THR A 279 18.83 26.17 6.73
C THR A 279 19.39 25.14 5.76
N LEU A 280 20.42 24.41 6.19
CA LEU A 280 20.95 23.24 5.49
C LEU A 280 20.50 21.97 6.22
N LYS A 281 20.17 20.93 5.46
CA LYS A 281 19.85 19.61 5.98
C LYS A 281 20.63 18.56 5.20
N ALA A 282 21.13 17.56 5.91
CA ALA A 282 21.73 16.37 5.32
C ALA A 282 21.20 15.13 6.02
N SER A 283 21.02 14.04 5.29
CA SER A 283 20.59 12.77 5.89
C SER A 283 21.19 11.56 5.19
N TYR A 284 21.35 10.51 5.98
CA TYR A 284 21.64 9.16 5.54
C TYR A 284 20.68 8.19 6.21
N THR A 285 20.12 7.26 5.41
CA THR A 285 19.22 6.24 5.91
C THR A 285 19.50 4.92 5.23
N GLN A 286 19.67 3.86 6.03
CA GLN A 286 19.63 2.48 5.57
C GLN A 286 18.27 1.87 5.89
N MET A 287 17.71 1.11 4.96
CA MET A 287 16.41 0.44 5.11
C MET A 287 16.47 -0.98 4.58
N SER A 288 15.67 -1.87 5.19
CA SER A 288 15.42 -3.23 4.70
C SER A 288 13.92 -3.45 4.55
N GLN A 289 13.53 -4.21 3.53
CA GLN A 289 12.13 -4.52 3.25
C GLN A 289 11.98 -6.03 3.04
N TYR A 290 10.99 -6.63 3.73
CA TYR A 290 10.75 -8.07 3.74
C TYR A 290 9.49 -8.49 2.98
N VAL A 291 8.64 -7.54 2.64
CA VAL A 291 7.40 -7.74 1.89
C VAL A 291 7.48 -6.95 0.59
N HIS A 292 7.25 -7.60 -0.53
CA HIS A 292 7.34 -7.01 -1.86
C HIS A 292 5.98 -7.00 -2.55
N LEU A 293 5.72 -5.93 -3.31
CA LEU A 293 4.62 -5.88 -4.27
C LEU A 293 5.19 -6.18 -5.66
N LEU A 294 4.82 -7.31 -6.22
CA LEU A 294 5.16 -7.69 -7.59
C LEU A 294 4.11 -7.14 -8.54
N SER A 295 4.52 -6.22 -9.40
CA SER A 295 3.67 -5.62 -10.42
C SER A 295 4.17 -6.00 -11.81
N SER A 296 3.27 -6.50 -12.66
CA SER A 296 3.57 -6.88 -14.03
C SER A 296 3.46 -5.72 -15.03
N MET A 297 2.77 -4.64 -14.67
CA MET A 297 2.49 -3.51 -15.55
C MET A 297 3.02 -2.18 -14.97
N PRO A 298 3.22 -1.14 -15.82
CA PRO A 298 3.58 0.20 -15.37
C PRO A 298 2.50 0.90 -14.54
N ILE A 299 1.24 0.47 -14.68
CA ILE A 299 0.12 0.96 -13.89
C ILE A 299 -0.12 -0.05 -12.78
N ALA A 300 -0.21 0.43 -11.52
CA ALA A 300 -0.56 -0.42 -10.39
C ALA A 300 -1.94 -1.06 -10.63
N MET A 301 -1.98 -2.37 -10.63
CA MET A 301 -3.20 -3.14 -10.83
C MET A 301 -3.56 -3.86 -9.54
N PRO A 302 -4.84 -4.10 -9.26
CA PRO A 302 -5.23 -4.91 -8.11
C PRO A 302 -4.70 -6.35 -8.19
N THR A 303 -4.29 -6.81 -9.38
CA THR A 303 -3.64 -8.10 -9.65
C THR A 303 -2.20 -8.20 -9.15
N ASP A 304 -1.59 -7.10 -8.69
CA ASP A 304 -0.24 -7.11 -8.14
C ASP A 304 -0.16 -7.99 -6.89
N LEU A 305 0.90 -8.80 -6.80
CA LEU A 305 1.05 -9.80 -5.74
C LEU A 305 1.86 -9.29 -4.55
N TRP A 306 1.31 -9.40 -3.36
CA TRP A 306 2.05 -9.25 -2.12
C TRP A 306 2.78 -10.54 -1.76
N VAL A 307 4.11 -10.52 -1.81
CA VAL A 307 4.96 -11.69 -1.56
C VAL A 307 6.00 -11.39 -0.48
N PRO A 308 6.33 -12.38 0.38
CA PRO A 308 7.40 -12.23 1.37
C PRO A 308 8.78 -12.50 0.76
N VAL A 309 9.82 -12.14 1.47
CA VAL A 309 11.12 -12.79 1.31
C VAL A 309 11.01 -14.26 1.68
N THR A 310 11.85 -15.10 1.06
CA THR A 310 11.87 -16.53 1.30
C THR A 310 13.33 -17.03 1.33
N LYS A 311 13.58 -18.32 1.41
CA LYS A 311 14.95 -18.85 1.27
C LYS A 311 15.61 -18.44 -0.06
N LYS A 312 14.82 -18.31 -1.14
CA LYS A 312 15.32 -17.92 -2.48
C LYS A 312 15.37 -16.41 -2.66
N ILE A 313 14.39 -15.68 -2.13
CA ILE A 313 14.22 -14.24 -2.31
C ILE A 313 14.75 -13.52 -1.07
N LYS A 314 15.87 -12.80 -1.24
CA LYS A 314 16.51 -12.05 -0.15
C LYS A 314 15.79 -10.71 0.11
N PRO A 315 15.90 -10.16 1.34
CA PRO A 315 15.37 -8.83 1.64
C PRO A 315 15.95 -7.76 0.71
N MET A 316 15.10 -6.87 0.25
CA MET A 316 15.55 -5.65 -0.42
C MET A 316 16.23 -4.74 0.61
N ARG A 317 17.37 -4.16 0.24
CA ARG A 317 18.09 -3.18 1.05
C ARG A 317 18.29 -1.89 0.25
N SER A 318 18.26 -0.78 0.94
CA SER A 318 18.57 0.51 0.32
C SER A 318 19.41 1.40 1.22
N HIS A 319 20.27 2.19 0.59
CA HIS A 319 21.02 3.28 1.19
C HIS A 319 20.60 4.56 0.50
N GLN A 320 20.14 5.53 1.27
CA GLN A 320 19.69 6.82 0.75
C GLN A 320 20.47 7.94 1.42
N TYR A 321 20.95 8.85 0.61
CA TYR A 321 21.62 10.09 0.98
C TYR A 321 20.79 11.26 0.49
N SER A 322 20.63 12.31 1.29
CA SER A 322 20.05 13.56 0.83
C SER A 322 20.78 14.77 1.41
N LEU A 323 20.78 15.86 0.62
CA LEU A 323 21.32 17.15 0.99
C LEU A 323 20.38 18.23 0.46
N GLY A 324 19.96 19.15 1.33
CA GLY A 324 19.02 20.21 0.96
C GLY A 324 19.35 21.55 1.58
N GLY A 325 19.00 22.61 0.86
CA GLY A 325 19.05 24.01 1.29
C GLY A 325 17.66 24.64 1.29
N TYR A 326 17.35 25.42 2.32
CA TYR A 326 16.05 26.05 2.53
C TYR A 326 16.27 27.53 2.80
N TYR A 327 15.49 28.39 2.14
CA TYR A 327 15.57 29.84 2.29
C TYR A 327 14.20 30.44 2.59
N THR A 328 14.11 31.24 3.65
CA THR A 328 12.88 31.88 4.14
C THR A 328 13.03 33.43 4.31
N GLY A 329 14.07 34.05 3.73
CA GLY A 329 14.38 35.45 3.91
C GLY A 329 13.42 36.43 3.21
N ILE A 330 12.54 35.94 2.32
CA ILE A 330 11.48 36.76 1.69
C ILE A 330 10.17 36.52 2.43
N LYS A 331 9.60 37.59 3.00
CA LYS A 331 8.36 37.49 3.77
C LYS A 331 7.24 36.81 2.96
N GLY A 332 6.72 35.73 3.48
CA GLY A 332 5.65 34.94 2.86
C GLY A 332 6.09 34.01 1.72
N TRP A 333 7.39 33.82 1.52
CA TRP A 333 7.95 32.88 0.58
C TRP A 333 8.89 31.89 1.27
N GLU A 334 8.85 30.66 0.81
CA GLU A 334 9.74 29.59 1.19
C GLU A 334 10.31 28.95 -0.08
N PHE A 335 11.62 28.76 -0.14
CA PHE A 335 12.30 28.09 -1.25
C PHE A 335 13.11 26.93 -0.72
N SER A 336 13.11 25.83 -1.45
CA SER A 336 13.99 24.70 -1.15
C SER A 336 14.59 24.10 -2.42
N VAL A 337 15.80 23.58 -2.26
CA VAL A 337 16.48 22.72 -3.23
C VAL A 337 17.01 21.53 -2.46
N GLU A 338 16.65 20.32 -2.91
CA GLU A 338 17.11 19.08 -2.29
C GLU A 338 17.62 18.12 -3.36
N GLY A 339 18.82 17.57 -3.17
CA GLY A 339 19.37 16.49 -3.98
C GLY A 339 19.35 15.18 -3.18
N TYR A 340 19.03 14.08 -3.85
CA TYR A 340 19.07 12.75 -3.26
C TYR A 340 19.72 11.73 -4.18
N TYR A 341 20.29 10.69 -3.54
CA TYR A 341 20.82 9.51 -4.20
C TYR A 341 20.46 8.27 -3.39
N LYS A 342 19.96 7.22 -4.07
CA LYS A 342 19.52 5.98 -3.45
C LYS A 342 20.04 4.78 -4.23
N ASP A 343 20.84 3.93 -3.59
CA ASP A 343 21.19 2.60 -4.07
C ASP A 343 20.23 1.55 -3.47
N MET A 344 19.81 0.60 -4.30
CA MET A 344 18.90 -0.49 -3.92
C MET A 344 19.48 -1.83 -4.35
N TYR A 345 19.41 -2.82 -3.47
CA TYR A 345 19.89 -4.18 -3.67
C TYR A 345 18.75 -5.17 -3.49
N ASN A 346 18.79 -6.26 -4.24
CA ASN A 346 17.75 -7.30 -4.26
C ASN A 346 16.37 -6.75 -4.63
N VAL A 347 16.31 -5.78 -5.54
CA VAL A 347 15.04 -5.34 -6.13
C VAL A 347 14.46 -6.48 -6.94
N LEU A 348 13.14 -6.65 -6.89
CA LEU A 348 12.47 -7.80 -7.45
C LEU A 348 11.65 -7.39 -8.68
N GLU A 349 11.76 -8.14 -9.78
CA GLU A 349 10.99 -7.98 -11.01
C GLU A 349 10.61 -9.35 -11.58
N TYR A 350 9.53 -9.39 -12.39
CA TYR A 350 9.20 -10.57 -13.18
C TYR A 350 10.23 -10.79 -14.29
N LYS A 351 10.58 -12.05 -14.52
CA LYS A 351 11.39 -12.45 -15.68
C LYS A 351 10.65 -12.16 -16.98
N GLU A 352 11.40 -11.93 -18.05
CA GLU A 352 10.83 -11.72 -19.38
C GLU A 352 10.07 -12.96 -19.86
N GLY A 353 8.95 -12.76 -20.55
CA GLY A 353 8.13 -13.84 -21.13
C GLY A 353 7.35 -14.69 -20.12
N VAL A 354 7.35 -14.35 -18.85
CA VAL A 354 6.63 -15.13 -17.83
C VAL A 354 5.17 -14.70 -17.75
N SER A 355 4.25 -15.68 -17.90
CA SER A 355 2.83 -15.44 -17.68
C SER A 355 2.50 -15.29 -16.19
N PHE A 356 1.68 -14.29 -15.88
CA PHE A 356 1.13 -14.07 -14.55
C PHE A 356 0.12 -15.17 -14.18
N PHE A 357 -0.75 -15.55 -15.12
CA PHE A 357 -1.78 -16.56 -14.94
C PHE A 357 -1.35 -17.93 -15.47
N GLY A 358 -1.79 -19.00 -14.79
CA GLY A 358 -1.82 -20.35 -15.38
C GLY A 358 -0.50 -21.11 -15.48
N SER A 359 0.58 -20.66 -14.86
CA SER A 359 1.82 -21.45 -14.86
C SER A 359 1.90 -22.40 -13.66
N SER A 360 2.35 -23.63 -13.92
CA SER A 360 2.61 -24.65 -12.89
C SER A 360 3.78 -24.32 -11.97
N SER A 361 4.60 -23.30 -12.29
CA SER A 361 5.74 -22.86 -11.47
C SER A 361 5.28 -21.81 -10.46
N GLY A 362 5.60 -22.00 -9.18
CA GLY A 362 5.34 -21.01 -8.14
C GLY A 362 5.99 -19.65 -8.42
N TRP A 363 5.45 -18.59 -7.85
CA TRP A 363 5.86 -17.20 -8.08
C TRP A 363 7.37 -16.93 -7.89
N GLU A 364 8.04 -17.64 -6.97
CA GLU A 364 9.49 -17.51 -6.74
C GLU A 364 10.34 -17.81 -7.98
N ASN A 365 9.88 -18.69 -8.87
CA ASN A 365 10.59 -19.04 -10.09
C ASN A 365 10.32 -18.04 -11.25
N LYS A 366 9.29 -17.24 -11.11
CA LYS A 366 8.87 -16.23 -12.09
C LYS A 366 9.61 -14.89 -11.94
N VAL A 367 10.39 -14.71 -10.89
CA VAL A 367 11.02 -13.44 -10.54
C VAL A 367 12.54 -13.53 -10.53
N GLU A 368 13.17 -12.37 -10.63
CA GLU A 368 14.62 -12.21 -10.55
C GLU A 368 14.97 -11.04 -9.62
N MET A 369 16.10 -11.18 -8.91
CA MET A 369 16.62 -10.13 -8.03
C MET A 369 17.73 -9.35 -8.74
N GLY A 370 17.66 -8.03 -8.67
CA GLY A 370 18.61 -7.11 -9.28
C GLY A 370 19.02 -5.97 -8.37
N LYS A 371 19.61 -4.96 -8.96
CA LYS A 371 20.01 -3.70 -8.34
C LYS A 371 19.19 -2.56 -8.93
N GLY A 372 18.96 -1.53 -8.11
CA GLY A 372 18.33 -0.30 -8.56
C GLY A 372 19.12 0.91 -8.10
N ARG A 373 19.00 2.00 -8.85
CA ARG A 373 19.49 3.33 -8.45
C ARG A 373 18.41 4.36 -8.70
N SER A 374 18.34 5.34 -7.81
CA SER A 374 17.48 6.50 -8.00
C SER A 374 18.24 7.75 -7.54
N ALA A 375 18.23 8.79 -8.37
CA ALA A 375 18.83 10.08 -8.05
C ALA A 375 17.94 11.20 -8.58
N GLY A 376 17.91 12.33 -7.89
CA GLY A 376 17.13 13.48 -8.34
C GLY A 376 17.48 14.76 -7.61
N ILE A 377 17.02 15.86 -8.20
CA ILE A 377 17.05 17.20 -7.61
C ILE A 377 15.62 17.72 -7.63
N GLU A 378 15.19 18.24 -6.48
CA GLU A 378 13.87 18.78 -6.23
C GLU A 378 13.95 20.26 -5.91
N PHE A 379 13.14 21.07 -6.56
CA PHE A 379 12.99 22.51 -6.32
C PHE A 379 11.58 22.79 -5.85
N MET A 380 11.41 23.62 -4.85
CA MET A 380 10.12 24.11 -4.41
C MET A 380 10.17 25.61 -4.14
N ALA A 381 9.13 26.31 -4.60
CA ALA A 381 8.85 27.69 -4.24
C ALA A 381 7.41 27.77 -3.73
N GLN A 382 7.21 28.18 -2.49
CA GLN A 382 5.92 28.30 -1.85
C GLN A 382 5.65 29.71 -1.40
N LYS A 383 4.47 30.24 -1.74
CA LYS A 383 3.96 31.54 -1.26
C LYS A 383 2.82 31.29 -0.28
N THR A 384 3.01 31.75 0.97
CA THR A 384 2.07 31.47 2.08
C THR A 384 1.24 32.69 2.49
N LEU A 385 1.63 33.91 2.05
CA LEU A 385 0.96 35.17 2.44
C LEU A 385 0.39 35.92 1.24
N GLY A 386 -0.70 36.68 1.50
CA GLY A 386 -1.38 37.56 0.54
C GLY A 386 -2.66 36.91 -0.02
N ARG A 387 -3.33 37.65 -0.93
CA ARG A 387 -4.57 37.16 -1.58
C ARG A 387 -4.31 35.98 -2.51
N THR A 388 -3.14 35.94 -3.13
CA THR A 388 -2.71 34.82 -3.98
C THR A 388 -1.65 34.04 -3.24
N THR A 389 -1.91 32.77 -2.95
CA THR A 389 -1.00 31.81 -2.30
C THR A 389 -0.86 30.58 -3.17
N GLY A 390 0.13 29.75 -2.93
CA GLY A 390 0.33 28.53 -3.69
C GLY A 390 1.76 28.02 -3.65
N TRP A 391 2.05 27.02 -4.46
CA TRP A 391 3.39 26.48 -4.57
C TRP A 391 3.65 25.93 -5.98
N LEU A 392 4.90 26.00 -6.37
CA LEU A 392 5.45 25.36 -7.55
C LEU A 392 6.54 24.39 -7.10
N SER A 393 6.45 23.14 -7.51
CA SER A 393 7.53 22.17 -7.36
C SER A 393 7.96 21.63 -8.72
N TYR A 394 9.26 21.40 -8.84
CA TYR A 394 9.87 20.73 -10.00
C TYR A 394 10.86 19.69 -9.53
N THR A 395 10.72 18.48 -10.04
CA THR A 395 11.65 17.36 -9.78
C THR A 395 12.27 16.90 -11.09
N LEU A 396 13.59 16.87 -11.12
CA LEU A 396 14.37 16.17 -12.15
C LEU A 396 14.94 14.91 -11.53
N SER A 397 14.50 13.73 -12.00
CA SER A 397 14.92 12.46 -11.40
C SER A 397 15.23 11.39 -12.43
N LYS A 398 15.99 10.40 -12.01
CA LYS A 398 16.30 9.17 -12.77
C LYS A 398 16.21 7.98 -11.82
N SER A 399 15.45 6.97 -12.24
CA SER A 399 15.37 5.68 -11.56
C SER A 399 15.61 4.55 -12.56
N ASP A 400 16.56 3.68 -12.27
CA ASP A 400 16.91 2.57 -13.14
C ASP A 400 17.08 1.24 -12.38
N ARG A 401 17.05 0.14 -13.15
CA ARG A 401 17.23 -1.23 -12.67
C ARG A 401 18.33 -1.92 -13.49
N GLN A 402 18.94 -2.94 -12.89
CA GLN A 402 19.92 -3.80 -13.54
C GLN A 402 19.87 -5.20 -12.92
N PHE A 403 19.84 -6.22 -13.75
CA PHE A 403 19.79 -7.62 -13.35
C PHE A 403 21.07 -8.36 -13.74
N ALA A 404 21.13 -9.66 -13.54
CA ALA A 404 22.30 -10.45 -13.95
C ALA A 404 22.43 -10.54 -15.47
N LYS A 405 23.65 -10.78 -15.96
CA LYS A 405 23.90 -11.04 -17.38
C LYS A 405 23.16 -12.32 -17.80
N GLY A 406 22.43 -12.24 -18.92
CA GLY A 406 21.54 -13.31 -19.39
C GLY A 406 20.16 -13.35 -18.71
N GLY A 407 19.88 -12.44 -17.78
CA GLY A 407 18.56 -12.21 -17.17
C GLY A 407 17.83 -11.05 -17.85
N ILE A 408 16.96 -10.38 -17.09
CA ILE A 408 16.15 -9.25 -17.56
C ILE A 408 17.02 -8.22 -18.25
N ASN A 409 16.60 -7.80 -19.48
CA ASN A 409 17.31 -6.88 -20.35
C ASN A 409 18.80 -7.27 -20.57
N ASN A 410 19.08 -8.58 -20.61
CA ASN A 410 20.42 -9.16 -20.78
C ASN A 410 21.49 -8.60 -19.82
N GLY A 411 21.09 -8.13 -18.64
CA GLY A 411 21.96 -7.53 -17.65
C GLY A 411 22.34 -6.07 -17.90
N GLU A 412 21.83 -5.47 -18.94
CA GLU A 412 22.00 -4.04 -19.18
C GLU A 412 21.09 -3.20 -18.28
N ARG A 413 21.53 -1.98 -17.99
CA ARG A 413 20.77 -1.04 -17.18
C ARG A 413 19.64 -0.43 -18.00
N PHE A 414 18.44 -0.39 -17.44
CA PHE A 414 17.25 0.18 -18.08
C PHE A 414 16.45 1.08 -17.12
N PRO A 415 15.66 2.04 -17.63
CA PRO A 415 14.77 2.85 -16.82
C PRO A 415 13.74 1.98 -16.08
N TYR A 416 13.51 2.27 -14.81
CA TYR A 416 12.44 1.61 -14.06
C TYR A 416 11.07 2.05 -14.61
N LYS A 417 10.11 1.16 -14.64
CA LYS A 417 8.76 1.42 -15.19
C LYS A 417 8.03 2.64 -14.59
N TYR A 418 8.42 3.09 -13.41
CA TYR A 418 7.91 4.30 -12.78
C TYR A 418 8.87 5.50 -12.88
N ASP A 419 9.93 5.42 -13.71
CA ASP A 419 10.84 6.55 -13.93
C ASP A 419 10.07 7.71 -14.59
N ARG A 420 10.07 8.85 -13.92
CA ARG A 420 9.54 10.10 -14.45
C ARG A 420 10.63 11.15 -14.40
N ARG A 421 11.22 11.41 -15.57
CA ARG A 421 12.38 12.31 -15.68
C ARG A 421 12.08 13.72 -15.20
N HIS A 422 10.91 14.24 -15.55
CA HIS A 422 10.46 15.58 -15.20
C HIS A 422 9.09 15.49 -14.53
N ASN A 423 8.95 16.11 -13.38
CA ASN A 423 7.68 16.22 -12.68
C ASN A 423 7.47 17.66 -12.22
N ILE A 424 6.42 18.32 -12.70
CA ILE A 424 6.06 19.70 -12.38
C ILE A 424 4.69 19.69 -11.74
N ASN A 425 4.56 20.35 -10.59
CA ASN A 425 3.27 20.57 -9.94
C ASN A 425 3.12 22.06 -9.59
N LEU A 426 1.99 22.61 -9.94
CA LEU A 426 1.62 23.99 -9.65
C LEU A 426 0.25 24.04 -8.99
N THR A 427 0.18 24.69 -7.85
CA THR A 427 -1.09 24.98 -7.16
C THR A 427 -1.18 26.47 -6.89
N ILE A 428 -2.30 27.10 -7.27
CA ILE A 428 -2.57 28.50 -7.04
C ILE A 428 -3.95 28.62 -6.39
N ASN A 429 -4.01 29.35 -5.27
CA ASN A 429 -5.23 29.70 -4.58
C ASN A 429 -5.35 31.24 -4.56
N HIS A 430 -6.47 31.78 -5.03
CA HIS A 430 -6.76 33.21 -5.00
C HIS A 430 -8.03 33.49 -4.19
N LYS A 431 -7.93 34.50 -3.31
CA LYS A 431 -9.10 35.05 -2.60
C LYS A 431 -9.51 36.33 -3.30
N PHE A 432 -10.68 36.34 -3.86
CA PHE A 432 -11.32 37.50 -4.49
C PHE A 432 -11.75 38.55 -3.49
#